data_21b45d316f25c9a5c19069df9d608230
#
_entry.id   21b45d316f25c9a5c19069df9d608230
#
_cell.length_a   1.000
_cell.length_b   1.000
_cell.length_c   1.000
_cell.angle_alpha   90.00
_cell.angle_beta   90.00
_cell.angle_gamma   90.00
#
_symmetry.space_group_name_H-M   'P 1'
#
loop_
_entity.id
_entity.type
_entity.pdbx_description
1 polymer ?
#
loop_
_entity_poly.entity_id
_entity_poly.type
_entity_poly.pdbx_seq_one_letter_code
_entity_poly.pdbx_strand_id
1 'polypeptide(L)'
;MRKNAGVSAFCDNKVVFILMSLPDMKKWLLLSALLIATPAFAENWVRYAQTDGAGRYYDKFRMVNMSGNAFIWDLHDLQSPAVDASGKTYQSVLLPTEFSCRKHQRRVLSTQKMSDRMGTGALITEQNVVGNWVDVVPQTPDDDLMRAVCESQ
;
A
#
# COMPACT_ATOMS: atom_id res chain seq x y z
N MET A 1 -45.28 -4.17 37.98
CA MET A 1 -44.88 -5.48 37.47
C MET A 1 -44.87 -5.47 35.94
N ARG A 2 -43.75 -5.31 35.30
CA ARG A 2 -43.55 -5.63 33.88
C ARG A 2 -42.05 -6.04 33.72
N LYS A 3 -41.83 -7.28 33.32
CA LYS A 3 -40.54 -7.88 33.04
C LYS A 3 -40.09 -7.42 31.66
N ASN A 4 -38.92 -6.82 31.55
CA ASN A 4 -38.27 -6.58 30.28
C ASN A 4 -37.41 -7.81 29.93
N ALA A 5 -37.79 -8.48 28.85
CA ALA A 5 -37.02 -9.58 28.25
C ALA A 5 -35.84 -9.01 27.45
N GLY A 6 -34.66 -9.45 27.77
CA GLY A 6 -33.46 -9.16 27.00
C GLY A 6 -33.47 -9.91 25.67
N VAL A 7 -33.22 -9.18 24.61
CA VAL A 7 -32.98 -9.74 23.28
C VAL A 7 -31.49 -10.10 23.18
N SER A 8 -31.16 -11.39 23.33
CA SER A 8 -29.85 -11.90 22.97
C SER A 8 -29.81 -12.12 21.45
N ALA A 9 -28.93 -11.39 20.77
CA ALA A 9 -28.63 -11.61 19.36
C ALA A 9 -27.93 -12.98 19.20
N PHE A 10 -28.69 -13.98 18.79
CA PHE A 10 -28.19 -15.27 18.36
C PHE A 10 -27.65 -15.09 16.94
N CYS A 11 -26.31 -15.11 16.77
CA CYS A 11 -25.69 -15.35 15.47
C CYS A 11 -26.01 -16.78 15.06
N ASP A 12 -26.99 -16.92 14.18
CA ASP A 12 -27.52 -18.18 13.72
C ASP A 12 -26.49 -18.87 12.82
N ASN A 13 -25.83 -19.87 13.37
CA ASN A 13 -24.81 -20.71 12.73
C ASN A 13 -25.45 -21.74 11.77
N LYS A 14 -26.40 -21.29 10.92
CA LYS A 14 -27.12 -22.16 9.98
C LYS A 14 -26.31 -22.59 8.76
N VAL A 15 -25.16 -21.93 8.49
CA VAL A 15 -24.32 -22.25 7.32
C VAL A 15 -23.60 -23.61 7.50
N VAL A 16 -23.29 -24.01 8.73
CA VAL A 16 -22.57 -25.26 9.00
C VAL A 16 -23.46 -26.49 8.85
N PHE A 17 -24.79 -26.35 9.07
CA PHE A 17 -25.71 -27.51 9.06
C PHE A 17 -26.12 -27.95 7.64
N ILE A 18 -26.01 -27.08 6.63
CA ILE A 18 -26.40 -27.41 5.24
C ILE A 18 -25.33 -28.30 4.56
N LEU A 19 -24.08 -28.27 5.05
CA LEU A 19 -22.97 -29.04 4.46
C LEU A 19 -23.00 -30.55 4.86
N MET A 20 -23.79 -30.92 5.87
CA MET A 20 -23.81 -32.31 6.35
C MET A 20 -24.73 -33.27 5.55
N SER A 21 -25.57 -32.77 4.66
CA SER A 21 -26.52 -33.57 3.88
C SER A 21 -26.14 -33.81 2.42
N LEU A 22 -24.98 -33.35 1.95
CA LEU A 22 -24.51 -33.60 0.59
C LEU A 22 -23.70 -34.88 0.51
N PRO A 23 -23.84 -35.70 -0.57
CA PRO A 23 -23.04 -36.90 -0.77
C PRO A 23 -21.55 -36.56 -0.85
N ASP A 24 -20.71 -37.40 -0.28
CA ASP A 24 -19.31 -37.12 0.08
C ASP A 24 -18.43 -36.50 -1.01
N MET A 25 -18.62 -36.89 -2.26
CA MET A 25 -17.84 -36.35 -3.37
C MET A 25 -18.10 -34.84 -3.66
N LYS A 26 -19.33 -34.38 -3.47
CA LYS A 26 -19.69 -32.95 -3.67
C LYS A 26 -19.20 -32.04 -2.53
N LYS A 27 -19.09 -32.59 -1.30
CA LYS A 27 -18.58 -31.89 -0.11
C LYS A 27 -17.10 -31.51 -0.27
N TRP A 28 -16.30 -32.42 -0.84
CA TRP A 28 -14.88 -32.17 -1.08
C TRP A 28 -14.65 -31.08 -2.16
N LEU A 29 -15.47 -31.02 -3.21
CA LEU A 29 -15.39 -30.00 -4.24
C LEU A 29 -15.76 -28.60 -3.73
N LEU A 30 -16.74 -28.50 -2.83
CA LEU A 30 -17.12 -27.22 -2.21
C LEU A 30 -16.11 -26.73 -1.17
N LEU A 31 -15.48 -27.66 -0.43
CA LEU A 31 -14.44 -27.32 0.54
C LEU A 31 -13.16 -26.81 -0.14
N SER A 32 -12.80 -27.37 -1.30
CA SER A 32 -11.63 -26.92 -2.08
C SER A 32 -11.84 -25.53 -2.72
N ALA A 33 -13.08 -25.16 -3.06
CA ALA A 33 -13.39 -23.85 -3.62
C ALA A 33 -13.30 -22.70 -2.57
N LEU A 34 -13.47 -23.00 -1.28
CA LEU A 34 -13.40 -22.00 -0.21
C LEU A 34 -11.97 -21.60 0.15
N LEU A 35 -10.97 -22.39 -0.22
CA LEU A 35 -9.56 -22.17 0.11
C LEU A 35 -8.82 -21.21 -0.86
N ILE A 36 -9.47 -20.75 -1.93
CA ILE A 36 -8.82 -19.93 -2.98
C ILE A 36 -9.20 -18.44 -2.88
N ALA A 37 -10.04 -18.04 -1.92
CA ALA A 37 -10.32 -16.64 -1.68
C ALA A 37 -9.14 -15.97 -0.94
N THR A 38 -8.03 -15.74 -1.65
CA THR A 38 -6.99 -14.81 -1.19
C THR A 38 -7.62 -13.42 -1.19
N PRO A 39 -7.57 -12.66 -0.06
CA PRO A 39 -7.97 -11.27 -0.09
C PRO A 39 -7.06 -10.55 -1.07
N ALA A 40 -7.62 -10.12 -2.19
CA ALA A 40 -6.95 -9.15 -3.05
C ALA A 40 -6.94 -7.82 -2.29
N PHE A 41 -5.85 -7.53 -1.59
CA PHE A 41 -5.58 -6.18 -1.14
C PHE A 41 -5.40 -5.34 -2.41
N ALA A 42 -6.44 -4.60 -2.79
CA ALA A 42 -6.33 -3.60 -3.84
C ALA A 42 -5.37 -2.51 -3.33
N GLU A 43 -4.12 -2.59 -3.73
CA GLU A 43 -3.16 -1.53 -3.49
C GLU A 43 -3.59 -0.32 -4.33
N ASN A 44 -3.81 0.81 -3.66
CA ASN A 44 -4.33 2.03 -4.28
C ASN A 44 -3.21 2.91 -4.83
N TRP A 45 -2.26 2.29 -5.52
CA TRP A 45 -1.15 2.98 -6.15
C TRP A 45 -1.60 3.71 -7.42
N VAL A 46 -1.41 5.01 -7.42
CA VAL A 46 -1.65 5.87 -8.59
C VAL A 46 -0.31 6.17 -9.25
N ARG A 47 -0.19 5.79 -10.53
CA ARG A 47 1.02 6.06 -11.30
C ARG A 47 1.06 7.55 -11.68
N TYR A 48 2.17 8.21 -11.38
CA TYR A 48 2.38 9.61 -11.73
C TYR A 48 3.52 9.83 -12.73
N ALA A 49 4.49 8.90 -12.81
CA ALA A 49 5.59 9.01 -13.76
C ALA A 49 6.15 7.64 -14.18
N GLN A 50 6.93 7.67 -15.25
CA GLN A 50 7.80 6.57 -15.70
C GLN A 50 9.17 7.15 -15.97
N THR A 51 10.20 6.54 -15.38
CA THR A 51 11.60 6.81 -15.68
C THR A 51 12.23 5.62 -16.39
N ASP A 52 13.48 5.75 -16.87
CA ASP A 52 14.14 4.69 -17.65
C ASP A 52 14.34 3.38 -16.88
N GLY A 53 14.28 3.40 -15.56
CA GLY A 53 14.48 2.21 -14.73
C GLY A 53 13.33 1.85 -13.80
N ALA A 54 12.30 2.70 -13.66
CA ALA A 54 11.24 2.47 -12.68
C ALA A 54 9.92 3.14 -13.05
N GLY A 55 8.82 2.45 -12.78
CA GLY A 55 7.50 3.06 -12.62
C GLY A 55 7.43 3.79 -11.29
N ARG A 56 6.85 5.00 -11.26
CA ARG A 56 6.67 5.78 -10.05
C ARG A 56 5.20 5.92 -9.71
N TYR A 57 4.85 5.63 -8.45
CA TYR A 57 3.48 5.58 -7.96
C TYR A 57 3.39 6.26 -6.59
N TYR A 58 2.21 6.77 -6.23
CA TYR A 58 1.92 7.21 -4.87
C TYR A 58 0.66 6.56 -4.33
N ASP A 59 0.58 6.40 -3.02
CA ASP A 59 -0.61 5.87 -2.36
C ASP A 59 -1.59 7.00 -2.05
N LYS A 60 -2.69 7.04 -2.80
CA LYS A 60 -3.73 8.06 -2.67
C LYS A 60 -4.46 8.00 -1.31
N PHE A 61 -4.56 6.84 -0.69
CA PHE A 61 -5.29 6.68 0.57
C PHE A 61 -4.45 6.96 1.81
N ARG A 62 -3.13 6.84 1.69
CA ARG A 62 -2.19 7.17 2.77
C ARG A 62 -1.59 8.57 2.62
N MET A 63 -2.32 9.47 1.96
CA MET A 63 -1.95 10.88 1.86
C MET A 63 -2.51 11.65 3.04
N VAL A 64 -1.67 12.44 3.70
CA VAL A 64 -2.05 13.30 4.83
C VAL A 64 -1.61 14.73 4.54
N ASN A 65 -2.56 15.66 4.55
CA ASN A 65 -2.30 17.08 4.37
C ASN A 65 -2.42 17.81 5.72
N MET A 66 -1.37 18.50 6.11
CA MET A 66 -1.34 19.28 7.36
C MET A 66 -0.63 20.62 7.17
N SER A 67 -1.34 21.72 7.41
CA SER A 67 -0.75 23.06 7.52
C SER A 67 0.12 23.49 6.33
N GLY A 68 -0.20 23.06 5.11
CA GLY A 68 0.54 23.39 3.89
C GLY A 68 1.70 22.44 3.58
N ASN A 69 1.80 21.34 4.29
CA ASN A 69 2.65 20.21 3.95
C ASN A 69 1.78 19.01 3.56
N ALA A 70 2.28 18.16 2.66
CA ALA A 70 1.67 16.89 2.29
C ALA A 70 2.62 15.74 2.59
N PHE A 71 2.10 14.70 3.26
CA PHE A 71 2.82 13.45 3.53
C PHE A 71 2.25 12.36 2.66
N ILE A 72 3.10 11.63 1.95
CA ILE A 72 2.70 10.55 1.06
C ILE A 72 3.64 9.35 1.17
N TRP A 73 3.17 8.21 0.69
CA TRP A 73 4.01 7.09 0.34
C TRP A 73 4.29 7.12 -1.16
N ASP A 74 5.55 7.35 -1.52
CA ASP A 74 6.06 7.25 -2.89
C ASP A 74 6.67 5.85 -3.11
N LEU A 75 6.36 5.22 -4.24
CA LEU A 75 6.83 3.90 -4.62
C LEU A 75 7.58 3.98 -5.94
N HIS A 76 8.81 3.48 -5.95
CA HIS A 76 9.57 3.23 -7.15
C HIS A 76 9.57 1.72 -7.44
N ASP A 77 8.84 1.31 -8.47
CA ASP A 77 8.75 -0.08 -8.91
C ASP A 77 9.76 -0.34 -10.04
N LEU A 78 10.83 -1.06 -9.74
CA LEU A 78 11.96 -1.26 -10.64
C LEU A 78 11.60 -2.19 -11.79
N GLN A 79 12.02 -1.86 -13.01
CA GLN A 79 11.85 -2.73 -14.18
C GLN A 79 12.73 -3.98 -14.10
N SER A 80 13.92 -3.86 -13.49
CA SER A 80 14.84 -4.95 -13.24
C SER A 80 15.26 -4.97 -11.77
N PRO A 81 15.48 -6.15 -11.18
CA PRO A 81 15.98 -6.24 -9.82
C PRO A 81 17.30 -5.50 -9.64
N ALA A 82 17.47 -4.83 -8.51
CA ALA A 82 18.71 -4.19 -8.10
C ALA A 82 19.29 -4.87 -6.86
N VAL A 83 20.56 -4.65 -6.60
CA VAL A 83 21.28 -5.22 -5.45
C VAL A 83 21.65 -4.07 -4.50
N ASP A 84 21.42 -4.23 -3.21
CA ASP A 84 21.83 -3.26 -2.21
C ASP A 84 23.31 -3.42 -1.80
N ALA A 85 23.80 -2.54 -0.92
CA ALA A 85 25.17 -2.57 -0.43
C ALA A 85 25.51 -3.86 0.37
N SER A 86 24.51 -4.59 0.86
CA SER A 86 24.69 -5.87 1.57
C SER A 86 24.64 -7.09 0.64
N GLY A 87 24.51 -6.88 -0.66
CA GLY A 87 24.40 -7.95 -1.66
C GLY A 87 23.01 -8.56 -1.81
N LYS A 88 21.99 -7.98 -1.15
CA LYS A 88 20.60 -8.46 -1.23
C LYS A 88 19.85 -7.83 -2.39
N THR A 89 19.09 -8.64 -3.12
CA THR A 89 18.28 -8.21 -4.25
C THR A 89 16.96 -7.59 -3.78
N TYR A 90 16.54 -6.49 -4.42
CA TYR A 90 15.24 -5.85 -4.23
C TYR A 90 14.63 -5.44 -5.57
N GLN A 91 13.31 -5.27 -5.62
CA GLN A 91 12.57 -4.94 -6.84
C GLN A 91 11.70 -3.69 -6.71
N SER A 92 11.50 -3.17 -5.50
CA SER A 92 10.83 -1.90 -5.30
C SER A 92 11.38 -1.15 -4.09
N VAL A 93 11.15 0.16 -4.07
CA VAL A 93 11.57 1.07 -3.00
C VAL A 93 10.39 1.91 -2.57
N LEU A 94 10.07 1.88 -1.28
CA LEU A 94 9.07 2.75 -0.65
C LEU A 94 9.78 3.94 0.00
N LEU A 95 9.28 5.13 -0.27
CA LEU A 95 9.83 6.41 0.16
C LEU A 95 8.73 7.26 0.79
N PRO A 96 8.46 7.09 2.10
CA PRO A 96 7.65 8.07 2.81
C PRO A 96 8.26 9.46 2.62
N THR A 97 7.50 10.35 1.98
CA THR A 97 7.99 11.65 1.53
C THR A 97 7.09 12.76 2.05
N GLU A 98 7.70 13.85 2.49
CA GLU A 98 7.03 15.08 2.88
C GLU A 98 7.29 16.17 1.86
N PHE A 99 6.23 16.85 1.42
CA PHE A 99 6.28 18.03 0.57
C PHE A 99 5.90 19.27 1.37
N SER A 100 6.66 20.33 1.19
CA SER A 100 6.26 21.69 1.60
C SER A 100 5.67 22.40 0.39
N CYS A 101 4.34 22.38 0.27
CA CYS A 101 3.63 22.94 -0.89
C CYS A 101 3.91 24.44 -1.10
N ARG A 102 4.06 25.20 0.00
CA ARG A 102 4.36 26.65 -0.09
C ARG A 102 5.79 26.95 -0.52
N LYS A 103 6.76 26.11 -0.13
CA LYS A 103 8.18 26.34 -0.40
C LYS A 103 8.67 25.63 -1.67
N HIS A 104 7.82 24.80 -2.29
CA HIS A 104 8.20 23.95 -3.42
C HIS A 104 9.41 23.05 -3.09
N GLN A 105 9.39 22.45 -1.90
CA GLN A 105 10.45 21.57 -1.40
C GLN A 105 9.90 20.20 -1.02
N ARG A 106 10.77 19.21 -1.07
CA ARG A 106 10.47 17.86 -0.56
C ARG A 106 11.60 17.32 0.30
N ARG A 107 11.28 16.34 1.14
CA ARG A 107 12.26 15.49 1.83
C ARG A 107 11.76 14.07 1.95
N VAL A 108 12.67 13.10 1.84
CA VAL A 108 12.40 11.70 2.14
C VAL A 108 12.55 11.47 3.63
N LEU A 109 11.60 10.80 4.27
CA LEU A 109 11.59 10.54 5.71
C LEU A 109 12.28 9.22 6.06
N SER A 110 12.14 8.22 5.17
CA SER A 110 12.83 6.93 5.27
C SER A 110 12.91 6.28 3.90
N THR A 111 13.71 5.23 3.79
CA THR A 111 13.83 4.42 2.57
C THR A 111 13.66 2.95 2.94
N GLN A 112 12.71 2.27 2.31
CA GLN A 112 12.47 0.84 2.51
C GLN A 112 12.61 0.12 1.18
N LYS A 113 13.50 -0.87 1.11
CA LYS A 113 13.70 -1.72 -0.07
C LYS A 113 12.97 -3.04 0.13
N MET A 114 12.15 -3.42 -0.84
CA MET A 114 11.29 -4.61 -0.79
C MET A 114 11.77 -5.66 -1.78
N SER A 115 11.65 -6.95 -1.41
CA SER A 115 12.09 -8.06 -2.27
C SER A 115 11.34 -8.13 -3.59
N ASP A 116 10.08 -7.77 -3.60
CA ASP A 116 9.20 -7.92 -4.74
C ASP A 116 8.75 -6.58 -5.30
N ARG A 117 8.07 -6.62 -6.44
CA ARG A 117 7.52 -5.45 -7.11
C ARG A 117 6.39 -4.81 -6.32
N MET A 118 6.07 -3.57 -6.65
CA MET A 118 4.91 -2.83 -6.11
C MET A 118 4.89 -2.73 -4.58
N GLY A 119 6.05 -2.67 -3.92
CA GLY A 119 6.14 -2.51 -2.46
C GLY A 119 5.78 -3.77 -1.66
N THR A 120 5.78 -4.94 -2.32
CA THR A 120 5.40 -6.23 -1.69
C THR A 120 6.61 -7.09 -1.31
N GLY A 121 6.34 -8.25 -0.74
CA GLY A 121 7.36 -9.20 -0.32
C GLY A 121 8.01 -8.86 1.01
N ALA A 122 9.26 -9.30 1.18
CA ALA A 122 10.02 -9.09 2.41
C ALA A 122 10.73 -7.72 2.42
N LEU A 123 10.78 -7.08 3.58
CA LEU A 123 11.63 -5.90 3.80
C LEU A 123 13.11 -6.33 3.78
N ILE A 124 13.86 -5.85 2.80
CA ILE A 124 15.28 -6.15 2.61
C ILE A 124 16.16 -5.22 3.43
N THR A 125 15.89 -3.92 3.34
CA THR A 125 16.65 -2.88 4.05
C THR A 125 15.72 -1.72 4.38
N GLU A 126 15.87 -1.17 5.58
CA GLU A 126 15.22 0.06 6.00
C GLU A 126 16.26 1.06 6.51
N GLN A 127 16.15 2.30 6.06
CA GLN A 127 16.96 3.41 6.52
C GLN A 127 16.04 4.52 7.03
N ASN A 128 15.95 4.67 8.34
CA ASN A 128 15.11 5.66 9.02
C ASN A 128 15.90 6.97 9.26
N VAL A 129 16.42 7.54 8.18
CA VAL A 129 17.16 8.80 8.21
C VAL A 129 16.36 9.84 7.43
N VAL A 130 15.86 10.85 8.16
CA VAL A 130 15.16 11.98 7.52
C VAL A 130 16.14 12.78 6.70
N GLY A 131 15.85 12.89 5.41
CA GLY A 131 16.66 13.66 4.46
C GLY A 131 16.51 15.18 4.67
N ASN A 132 17.41 15.93 4.08
CA ASN A 132 17.30 17.38 4.03
C ASN A 132 16.18 17.81 3.08
N TRP A 133 15.63 19.01 3.29
CA TRP A 133 14.76 19.66 2.33
C TRP A 133 15.53 19.96 1.05
N VAL A 134 14.96 19.58 -0.08
CA VAL A 134 15.50 19.86 -1.43
C VAL A 134 14.41 20.52 -2.26
N ASP A 135 14.81 21.46 -3.12
CA ASP A 135 13.89 22.13 -4.02
C ASP A 135 13.36 21.16 -5.08
N VAL A 136 12.07 21.23 -5.35
CA VAL A 136 11.43 20.45 -6.41
C VAL A 136 11.67 21.18 -7.74
N VAL A 137 12.38 20.52 -8.65
CA VAL A 137 12.69 21.07 -9.97
C VAL A 137 11.47 20.94 -10.87
N PRO A 138 11.03 22.03 -11.52
CA PRO A 138 9.90 21.99 -12.47
C PRO A 138 10.11 20.98 -13.60
N GLN A 139 9.02 20.39 -14.08
CA GLN A 139 8.98 19.40 -15.17
C GLN A 139 9.77 18.11 -14.87
N THR A 140 9.91 17.77 -13.61
CA THR A 140 10.46 16.48 -13.17
C THR A 140 9.36 15.58 -12.60
N PRO A 141 9.58 14.27 -12.46
CA PRO A 141 8.64 13.39 -11.77
C PRO A 141 8.27 13.87 -10.36
N ASP A 142 9.19 14.48 -9.64
CA ASP A 142 8.93 15.03 -8.30
C ASP A 142 7.99 16.24 -8.34
N ASP A 143 8.04 17.06 -9.42
CA ASP A 143 7.10 18.15 -9.65
C ASP A 143 5.69 17.63 -9.99
N ASP A 144 5.59 16.57 -10.81
CA ASP A 144 4.33 15.92 -11.11
C ASP A 144 3.67 15.36 -9.85
N LEU A 145 4.46 14.71 -8.99
CA LEU A 145 3.99 14.20 -7.71
C LEU A 145 3.56 15.33 -6.78
N MET A 146 4.37 16.39 -6.65
CA MET A 146 4.05 17.54 -5.80
C MET A 146 2.74 18.20 -6.23
N ARG A 147 2.51 18.39 -7.54
CA ARG A 147 1.24 18.91 -8.06
C ARG A 147 0.08 18.00 -7.71
N ALA A 148 0.21 16.68 -7.93
CA ALA A 148 -0.85 15.72 -7.61
C ALA A 148 -1.26 15.74 -6.14
N VAL A 149 -0.33 15.97 -5.21
CA VAL A 149 -0.60 15.90 -3.75
C VAL A 149 -0.91 17.28 -3.14
N CYS A 150 -0.37 18.37 -3.68
CA CYS A 150 -0.61 19.72 -3.16
C CYS A 150 -1.87 20.36 -3.73
N GLU A 151 -2.28 20.03 -4.98
CA GLU A 151 -3.49 20.56 -5.62
C GLU A 151 -4.77 19.82 -5.17
N SER A 152 -4.64 18.66 -4.54
CA SER A 152 -5.76 17.88 -4.01
C SER A 152 -6.29 18.38 -2.65
N GLN A 153 -5.89 19.60 -2.23
CA GLN A 153 -6.29 20.22 -0.95
C GLN A 153 -7.62 20.97 -1.04
#